data_2618eaad6ed23c08ae7e67c7d08950f9
#
_entry.id   2618eaad6ed23c08ae7e67c7d08950f9
#
_cell.length_a   1.000
_cell.length_b   1.000
_cell.length_c   1.000
_cell.angle_alpha   90.00
_cell.angle_beta   90.00
_cell.angle_gamma   90.00
#
_symmetry.space_group_name_H-M   'P 1'
#
loop_
_entity.id
_entity.type
_entity.pdbx_description
1 polymer ?
#
loop_
_entity_poly.entity_id
_entity_poly.type
_entity_poly.pdbx_seq_one_letter_code
_entity_poly.pdbx_strand_id
1 'polypeptide(L)'
;MKGLAALVIEGLEAARATGAEDWLRAQIADELGADGDDVVERLVAGTYKHAERREHEMRDALGVLADAGTPDDMTRATHAWLARILADAR
;
A
#
# COMPACT_ATOMS: atom_id res chain seq x y z
N MET A 1 8.49 2.64 -0.08
CA MET A 1 7.25 3.27 -0.57
C MET A 1 6.09 2.30 -0.73
N LYS A 2 6.37 1.01 -0.98
CA LYS A 2 5.31 0.00 -1.11
C LYS A 2 4.50 -0.16 0.18
N GLY A 3 5.17 -0.12 1.34
CA GLY A 3 4.49 -0.18 2.64
C GLY A 3 3.61 1.04 2.90
N LEU A 4 4.09 2.22 2.53
CA LEU A 4 3.28 3.43 2.64
C LEU A 4 2.04 3.34 1.74
N ALA A 5 2.21 2.86 0.52
CA ALA A 5 1.09 2.69 -0.41
C ALA A 5 0.05 1.70 0.15
N ALA A 6 0.49 0.58 0.72
CA ALA A 6 -0.41 -0.40 1.31
C ALA A 6 -1.20 0.20 2.49
N LEU A 7 -0.53 0.98 3.33
CA LEU A 7 -1.18 1.64 4.46
C LEU A 7 -2.24 2.64 3.99
N VAL A 8 -1.92 3.43 2.97
CA VAL A 8 -2.87 4.40 2.39
C VAL A 8 -4.08 3.66 1.82
N ILE A 9 -3.86 2.60 1.05
CA ILE A 9 -4.94 1.81 0.44
C ILE A 9 -5.84 1.20 1.51
N GLU A 10 -5.27 0.61 2.55
CA GLU A 10 -6.05 0.04 3.65
C GLU A 10 -6.93 1.10 4.31
N GLY A 11 -6.35 2.26 4.61
CA GLY A 11 -7.10 3.37 5.20
C GLY A 11 -8.23 3.85 4.31
N LEU A 12 -7.97 4.03 3.01
CA LEU A 12 -8.98 4.49 2.06
C LEU A 12 -10.11 3.48 1.88
N GLU A 13 -9.81 2.19 1.87
CA GLU A 13 -10.85 1.16 1.80
C GLU A 13 -11.72 1.15 3.06
N ALA A 14 -11.12 1.28 4.23
CA ALA A 14 -11.86 1.37 5.48
C ALA A 14 -12.74 2.63 5.51
N ALA A 15 -12.21 3.76 5.04
CA ALA A 15 -12.96 5.01 4.98
C ALA A 15 -14.11 4.94 3.98
N ARG A 16 -13.90 4.24 2.85
CA ARG A 16 -14.94 4.03 1.84
C ARG A 16 -16.13 3.31 2.45
N ALA A 17 -15.89 2.31 3.28
CA ALA A 17 -16.95 1.54 3.93
C ALA A 17 -17.84 2.39 4.83
N THR A 18 -17.34 3.53 5.32
CA THR A 18 -18.08 4.44 6.20
C THR A 18 -18.45 5.77 5.53
N GLY A 19 -18.17 5.91 4.23
CA GLY A 19 -18.49 7.14 3.48
C GLY A 19 -17.51 8.29 3.71
N ALA A 20 -16.34 8.03 4.27
CA ALA A 20 -15.35 9.05 4.63
C ALA A 20 -14.10 9.05 3.74
N GLU A 21 -14.15 8.43 2.55
CA GLU A 21 -12.98 8.27 1.68
C GLU A 21 -12.38 9.62 1.27
N ASP A 22 -13.22 10.56 0.80
CA ASP A 22 -12.73 11.87 0.35
C ASP A 22 -12.10 12.66 1.50
N TRP A 23 -12.72 12.57 2.68
CA TRP A 23 -12.19 13.24 3.86
C TRP A 23 -10.81 12.68 4.24
N LEU A 24 -10.67 11.35 4.28
CA LEU A 24 -9.39 10.75 4.65
C LEU A 24 -8.32 11.02 3.61
N ARG A 25 -8.67 10.94 2.33
CA ARG A 25 -7.74 11.26 1.24
C ARG A 25 -7.19 12.68 1.39
N ALA A 26 -8.04 13.64 1.71
CA ALA A 26 -7.62 15.03 1.92
C ALA A 26 -6.69 15.15 3.14
N GLN A 27 -6.98 14.45 4.23
CA GLN A 27 -6.13 14.47 5.42
C GLN A 27 -4.74 13.92 5.12
N ILE A 28 -4.67 12.79 4.41
CA ILE A 28 -3.39 12.18 4.03
C ILE A 28 -2.62 13.13 3.11
N ALA A 29 -3.29 13.71 2.11
CA ALA A 29 -2.67 14.63 1.18
C ALA A 29 -2.07 15.85 1.89
N ASP A 30 -2.79 16.41 2.87
CA ASP A 30 -2.30 17.54 3.65
C ASP A 30 -1.01 17.20 4.40
N GLU A 31 -0.94 16.00 4.99
CA GLU A 31 0.26 15.56 5.70
C GLU A 31 1.46 15.39 4.76
N LEU A 32 1.21 15.05 3.50
CA LEU A 32 2.27 14.84 2.51
C LEU A 32 2.78 16.12 1.87
N GLY A 33 2.16 17.26 2.15
CA GLY A 33 2.64 18.56 1.69
C GLY A 33 2.00 19.09 0.42
N ALA A 34 2.65 20.03 -0.25
CA ALA A 34 2.07 20.78 -1.38
C ALA A 34 1.60 19.90 -2.54
N ASP A 35 2.31 18.79 -2.80
CA ASP A 35 1.96 17.86 -3.88
C ASP A 35 1.24 16.61 -3.34
N GLY A 36 0.62 16.71 -2.17
CA GLY A 36 0.05 15.57 -1.47
C GLY A 36 -0.98 14.80 -2.29
N ASP A 37 -1.87 15.48 -3.01
CA ASP A 37 -2.87 14.81 -3.85
C ASP A 37 -2.22 13.97 -4.94
N ASP A 38 -1.20 14.49 -5.59
CA ASP A 38 -0.46 13.77 -6.63
C ASP A 38 0.29 12.57 -6.04
N VAL A 39 0.84 12.72 -4.85
CA VAL A 39 1.53 11.62 -4.16
C VAL A 39 0.55 10.50 -3.84
N VAL A 40 -0.61 10.81 -3.27
CA VAL A 40 -1.64 9.83 -2.95
C VAL A 40 -2.07 9.09 -4.23
N GLU A 41 -2.39 9.83 -5.28
CA GLU A 41 -2.82 9.25 -6.56
C GLU A 41 -1.76 8.30 -7.13
N ARG A 42 -0.51 8.72 -7.11
CA ARG A 42 0.59 7.91 -7.62
C ARG A 42 0.80 6.64 -6.79
N LEU A 43 0.71 6.74 -5.46
CA LEU A 43 0.83 5.58 -4.58
C LEU A 43 -0.27 4.56 -4.84
N VAL A 44 -1.50 5.03 -4.93
CA VAL A 44 -2.66 4.15 -5.14
C VAL A 44 -2.65 3.56 -6.55
N ALA A 45 -2.65 4.41 -7.57
CA ALA A 45 -2.71 3.95 -8.97
C ALA A 45 -1.51 3.10 -9.34
N GLY A 46 -0.31 3.47 -8.90
CA GLY A 46 0.91 2.72 -9.18
C GLY A 46 0.89 1.33 -8.53
N THR A 47 0.30 1.21 -7.35
CA THR A 47 0.21 -0.07 -6.66
C THR A 47 -0.73 -1.02 -7.42
N TYR A 48 -1.89 -0.54 -7.86
CA TYR A 48 -2.79 -1.36 -8.66
C TYR A 48 -2.16 -1.75 -10.02
N LYS A 49 -1.49 -0.80 -10.65
CA LYS A 49 -0.88 -1.03 -11.97
C LYS A 49 0.26 -2.04 -11.92
N HIS A 50 1.07 -2.00 -10.87
CA HIS A 50 2.29 -2.80 -10.75
C HIS A 50 2.21 -3.88 -9.66
N ALA A 51 1.01 -4.28 -9.28
CA ALA A 51 0.80 -5.20 -8.15
C ALA A 51 1.54 -6.53 -8.31
N GLU A 52 1.55 -7.10 -9.51
CA GLU A 52 2.21 -8.38 -9.76
C GLU A 52 3.72 -8.29 -9.50
N ARG A 53 4.39 -7.31 -10.08
CA ARG A 53 5.82 -7.11 -9.88
C ARG A 53 6.13 -6.82 -8.40
N ARG A 54 5.33 -5.95 -7.78
CA ARG A 54 5.55 -5.54 -6.40
C ARG A 54 5.31 -6.69 -5.43
N GLU A 55 4.36 -7.57 -5.73
CA GLU A 55 4.13 -8.78 -4.91
C GLU A 55 5.37 -9.65 -4.91
N HIS A 56 5.99 -9.89 -6.08
CA HIS A 56 7.23 -10.65 -6.18
C HIS A 56 8.38 -9.99 -5.42
N GLU A 57 8.50 -8.66 -5.53
CA GLU A 57 9.54 -7.91 -4.81
C GLU A 57 9.37 -8.02 -3.29
N MET A 58 8.13 -7.99 -2.80
CA MET A 58 7.86 -8.16 -1.37
C MET A 58 8.14 -9.58 -0.89
N ARG A 59 7.86 -10.57 -1.72
CA ARG A 59 8.19 -11.96 -1.42
C ARG A 59 9.70 -12.13 -1.26
N ASP A 60 10.47 -11.54 -2.17
CA ASP A 60 11.93 -11.56 -2.10
C ASP A 60 12.43 -10.84 -0.84
N ALA A 61 11.83 -9.69 -0.52
CA ALA A 61 12.18 -8.93 0.68
C ALA A 61 11.93 -9.75 1.96
N LEU A 62 10.84 -10.51 2.02
CA LEU A 62 10.56 -11.40 3.16
C LEU A 62 11.68 -12.42 3.34
N GLY A 63 12.19 -12.99 2.24
CA GLY A 63 13.32 -13.92 2.30
C GLY A 63 14.58 -13.27 2.86
N VAL A 64 14.87 -12.04 2.44
CA VAL A 64 16.03 -11.30 2.95
C VAL A 64 15.91 -11.04 4.46
N LEU A 65 14.72 -10.64 4.92
CA LEU A 65 14.50 -10.37 6.35
C LEU A 65 14.58 -11.67 7.17
N ALA A 66 14.07 -12.77 6.65
CA ALA A 66 14.15 -14.06 7.30
C ALA A 66 15.62 -14.49 7.47
N ASP A 67 16.43 -14.33 6.42
CA ASP A 67 17.85 -14.68 6.47
C ASP A 67 18.61 -13.80 7.46
N ALA A 68 18.21 -12.53 7.59
CA ALA A 68 18.82 -11.59 8.53
C ALA A 68 18.33 -11.80 9.97
N GLY A 69 17.25 -12.57 10.17
CA GLY A 69 16.68 -12.80 11.50
C GLY A 69 16.03 -11.55 12.10
N THR A 70 15.53 -10.63 11.29
CA THR A 70 14.91 -9.39 11.74
C THR A 70 13.40 -9.42 11.58
N PRO A 71 12.65 -8.56 12.32
CA PRO A 71 11.19 -8.50 12.18
C PRO A 71 10.75 -8.16 10.78
N ASP A 72 9.63 -8.73 10.35
CA ASP A 72 9.08 -8.58 9.00
C ASP A 72 7.62 -8.13 8.97
N ASP A 73 7.11 -7.64 10.08
CA ASP A 73 5.67 -7.38 10.25
C ASP A 73 5.09 -6.48 9.14
N MET A 74 5.74 -5.36 8.86
CA MET A 74 5.23 -4.42 7.86
C MET A 74 5.38 -4.97 6.44
N THR A 75 6.48 -5.66 6.16
CA THR A 75 6.71 -6.27 4.84
C THR A 75 5.70 -7.37 4.57
N ARG A 76 5.40 -8.19 5.58
CA ARG A 76 4.40 -9.26 5.47
C ARG A 76 3.02 -8.69 5.21
N ALA A 77 2.64 -7.62 5.93
CA ALA A 77 1.36 -6.95 5.73
C ALA A 77 1.26 -6.34 4.33
N THR A 78 2.33 -5.71 3.85
CA THR A 78 2.39 -5.14 2.50
C THR A 78 2.24 -6.24 1.44
N HIS A 79 2.92 -7.35 1.61
CA HIS A 79 2.78 -8.50 0.71
C HIS A 79 1.34 -9.01 0.67
N ALA A 80 0.70 -9.11 1.83
CA ALA A 80 -0.69 -9.56 1.92
C ALA A 80 -1.65 -8.63 1.16
N TRP A 81 -1.42 -7.32 1.22
CA TRP A 81 -2.23 -6.35 0.46
C TRP A 81 -2.05 -6.52 -1.04
N LEU A 82 -0.82 -6.69 -1.51
CA LEU A 82 -0.55 -6.89 -2.93
C LEU A 82 -1.17 -8.19 -3.45
N ALA A 83 -1.09 -9.26 -2.66
CA ALA A 83 -1.72 -10.53 -3.00
C ALA A 83 -3.24 -10.40 -3.10
N ARG A 84 -3.86 -9.63 -2.18
CA ARG A 84 -5.30 -9.36 -2.20
C ARG A 84 -5.70 -8.58 -3.45
N ILE A 85 -4.94 -7.54 -3.81
CA ILE A 85 -5.20 -6.74 -5.01
C ILE A 85 -5.14 -7.64 -6.25
N LEU A 86 -4.16 -8.51 -6.35
CA LEU A 86 -4.04 -9.45 -7.48
C LEU A 86 -5.20 -10.43 -7.53
N ALA A 87 -5.63 -10.95 -6.37
CA ALA A 87 -6.76 -11.87 -6.30
C ALA A 87 -8.06 -11.20 -6.77
N ASP A 88 -8.28 -9.94 -6.38
CA ASP A 88 -9.48 -9.19 -6.74
C ASP A 88 -9.50 -8.82 -8.23
N ALA A 89 -8.34 -8.73 -8.88
CA ALA A 89 -8.22 -8.39 -10.29
C ALA A 89 -8.53 -9.56 -11.23
N ARG A 90 -8.69 -10.76 -10.69
CA ARG A 90 -8.93 -11.99 -11.48
C ARG A 90 -10.42 -12.39 -11.56
#